data_3fc0abe84f285c7352d912a20e26249b
#
_entry.id   3fc0abe84f285c7352d912a20e26249b
#
_cell.length_a   1.000
_cell.length_b   1.000
_cell.length_c   1.000
_cell.angle_alpha   90.00
_cell.angle_beta   90.00
_cell.angle_gamma   90.00
#
_symmetry.space_group_name_H-M   'P 1'
#
loop_
_entity.id
_entity.type
_entity.pdbx_description
1 polymer ?
#
loop_
_entity_poly.entity_id
_entity_poly.type
_entity_poly.pdbx_seq_one_letter_code
_entity_poly.pdbx_strand_id
1 'polypeptide(L)'
;MKRYYKKIHKMGGQVYLNPDGHEWMRAKWSAPVRKYWKESEKMMVKWSDLAICDSINIEKYIHEQYDGRGINHRSPKTTYIAYGADLTPSILSDTDAKLVNWYEEKGLTKKNYYLVVGRFVPENSFEIMIREFMKSNSKRDFAIITNVNDKFLNELESRLHFSKDKRIKFVGTVYDQELLKKIRENAYAYFHGHTVGGTNPSLIEALGSTDLNLLVNVGFNKEVAIDSALYWDREEGKLAQLINQVDNKPEEEIKTLGLKAKERVQKAYTWKKICGQYEEIFTKGNK
;
A
#
# COMPACT_ATOMS: atom_id res chain seq x y z
N MET A 1 5.63 -28.89 3.65
CA MET A 1 6.90 -28.23 3.26
C MET A 1 8.10 -29.19 3.26
N LYS A 2 8.55 -29.80 4.38
CA LYS A 2 9.77 -30.65 4.47
C LYS A 2 9.90 -31.71 3.35
N ARG A 3 8.81 -32.45 3.03
CA ARG A 3 8.80 -33.49 2.00
C ARG A 3 9.05 -32.93 0.60
N TYR A 4 8.39 -31.82 0.27
CA TYR A 4 8.53 -31.14 -1.03
C TYR A 4 9.91 -30.50 -1.18
N TYR A 5 10.39 -29.81 -0.16
CA TYR A 5 11.75 -29.27 -0.09
C TYR A 5 12.79 -30.33 -0.44
N LYS A 6 12.77 -31.46 0.28
CA LYS A 6 13.70 -32.57 0.02
C LYS A 6 13.58 -33.16 -1.39
N LYS A 7 12.36 -33.21 -1.96
CA LYS A 7 12.15 -33.71 -3.34
C LYS A 7 12.73 -32.72 -4.35
N ILE A 8 12.49 -31.42 -4.20
CA ILE A 8 13.02 -30.38 -5.07
C ILE A 8 14.56 -30.41 -5.06
N HIS A 9 15.16 -30.46 -3.88
CA HIS A 9 16.62 -30.51 -3.74
C HIS A 9 17.25 -31.78 -4.37
N LYS A 10 16.59 -32.93 -4.28
CA LYS A 10 17.03 -34.13 -4.97
C LYS A 10 17.05 -34.00 -6.52
N MET A 11 16.24 -33.08 -7.04
CA MET A 11 16.17 -32.76 -8.46
C MET A 11 17.07 -31.60 -8.84
N GLY A 12 17.94 -31.12 -7.95
CA GLY A 12 18.83 -29.98 -8.18
C GLY A 12 18.14 -28.60 -8.11
N GLY A 13 16.88 -28.55 -7.68
CA GLY A 13 16.11 -27.30 -7.58
C GLY A 13 16.32 -26.57 -6.24
N GLN A 14 15.94 -25.32 -6.21
CA GLN A 14 15.93 -24.45 -5.03
C GLN A 14 14.50 -23.98 -4.71
N VAL A 15 14.26 -23.63 -3.45
CA VAL A 15 12.98 -23.15 -2.96
C VAL A 15 13.12 -21.71 -2.47
N TYR A 16 12.57 -20.79 -3.24
CA TYR A 16 12.48 -19.37 -2.87
C TYR A 16 11.12 -19.08 -2.25
N LEU A 17 11.11 -18.25 -1.22
CA LEU A 17 9.92 -17.86 -0.50
C LEU A 17 9.74 -16.34 -0.59
N ASN A 18 8.57 -15.87 -0.98
CA ASN A 18 8.12 -14.54 -0.63
C ASN A 18 7.20 -14.67 0.59
N PRO A 19 7.60 -14.15 1.77
CA PRO A 19 6.82 -14.32 3.01
C PRO A 19 5.55 -13.46 3.03
N ASP A 20 5.36 -12.53 2.05
CA ASP A 20 4.32 -11.49 2.10
C ASP A 20 4.39 -10.68 3.42
N GLY A 21 3.36 -9.98 3.80
CA GLY A 21 3.37 -9.15 5.01
C GLY A 21 2.37 -9.63 6.07
N HIS A 22 2.82 -10.40 7.07
CA HIS A 22 2.06 -10.68 8.29
C HIS A 22 0.61 -11.15 8.07
N GLU A 23 0.36 -12.09 7.14
CA GLU A 23 -1.01 -12.56 6.83
C GLU A 23 -1.79 -13.00 8.08
N TRP A 24 -1.09 -13.54 9.08
CA TRP A 24 -1.69 -13.93 10.36
C TRP A 24 -2.20 -12.75 11.20
N MET A 25 -1.83 -11.51 10.90
CA MET A 25 -2.34 -10.30 11.59
C MET A 25 -3.64 -9.77 10.99
N ARG A 26 -4.04 -10.23 9.81
CA ARG A 26 -5.21 -9.69 9.13
C ARG A 26 -6.51 -9.97 9.88
N ALA A 27 -7.36 -8.95 10.00
CA ALA A 27 -8.61 -9.00 10.75
C ALA A 27 -9.63 -10.02 10.22
N LYS A 28 -9.56 -10.37 8.92
CA LYS A 28 -10.45 -11.34 8.27
C LYS A 28 -10.34 -12.75 8.82
N TRP A 29 -9.26 -13.09 9.55
CA TRP A 29 -9.00 -14.44 10.03
C TRP A 29 -9.42 -14.63 11.49
N SER A 30 -10.09 -15.75 11.77
CA SER A 30 -10.36 -16.20 13.15
C SER A 30 -9.07 -16.60 13.88
N ALA A 31 -9.10 -16.66 15.21
CA ALA A 31 -7.92 -16.98 16.01
C ALA A 31 -7.26 -18.35 15.65
N PRO A 32 -7.99 -19.44 15.39
CA PRO A 32 -7.38 -20.70 14.93
C PRO A 32 -6.68 -20.55 13.57
N VAL A 33 -7.28 -19.79 12.63
CA VAL A 33 -6.71 -19.57 11.30
C VAL A 33 -5.47 -18.70 11.39
N ARG A 34 -5.44 -17.67 12.26
CA ARG A 34 -4.22 -16.86 12.51
C ARG A 34 -3.08 -17.72 13.04
N LYS A 35 -3.35 -18.63 13.97
CA LYS A 35 -2.36 -19.60 14.48
C LYS A 35 -1.83 -20.49 13.36
N TYR A 36 -2.72 -21.00 12.51
CA TYR A 36 -2.33 -21.80 11.34
C TYR A 36 -1.40 -21.00 10.40
N TRP A 37 -1.74 -19.75 10.08
CA TRP A 37 -0.89 -18.89 9.25
C TRP A 37 0.48 -18.64 9.88
N LYS A 38 0.53 -18.39 11.20
CA LYS A 38 1.81 -18.17 11.91
C LYS A 38 2.71 -19.40 11.90
N GLU A 39 2.15 -20.60 12.15
CA GLU A 39 2.92 -21.83 12.06
C GLU A 39 3.32 -22.16 10.62
N SER A 40 2.46 -21.85 9.64
CA SER A 40 2.78 -22.01 8.22
C SER A 40 3.94 -21.13 7.79
N GLU A 41 3.95 -19.85 8.21
CA GLU A 41 5.06 -18.89 7.96
C GLU A 41 6.37 -19.46 8.51
N LYS A 42 6.39 -19.90 9.77
CA LYS A 42 7.55 -20.54 10.40
C LYS A 42 8.04 -21.76 9.60
N MET A 43 7.12 -22.61 9.14
CA MET A 43 7.47 -23.79 8.34
C MET A 43 7.99 -23.43 6.95
N MET A 44 7.45 -22.39 6.33
CA MET A 44 7.91 -21.90 5.03
C MET A 44 9.31 -21.29 5.13
N VAL A 45 9.53 -20.41 6.10
CA VAL A 45 10.86 -19.82 6.35
C VAL A 45 11.89 -20.90 6.66
N LYS A 46 11.54 -21.88 7.51
CA LYS A 46 12.45 -22.99 7.86
C LYS A 46 12.88 -23.82 6.65
N TRP A 47 12.00 -24.01 5.67
CA TRP A 47 12.19 -24.92 4.53
C TRP A 47 12.27 -24.16 3.20
N SER A 48 12.87 -22.99 3.19
CA SER A 48 13.27 -22.23 2.00
C SER A 48 14.78 -22.08 1.95
N ASP A 49 15.32 -21.93 0.75
CA ASP A 49 16.74 -21.65 0.52
C ASP A 49 17.03 -20.15 0.63
N LEU A 50 16.04 -19.32 0.26
CA LEU A 50 16.09 -17.88 0.32
C LEU A 50 14.68 -17.34 0.54
N ALA A 51 14.53 -16.42 1.49
CA ALA A 51 13.33 -15.60 1.64
C ALA A 51 13.56 -14.24 0.96
N ILE A 52 12.76 -13.97 -0.06
CA ILE A 52 12.78 -12.70 -0.79
C ILE A 52 11.69 -11.82 -0.19
N CYS A 53 12.09 -10.92 0.69
CA CYS A 53 11.19 -10.03 1.40
C CYS A 53 10.87 -8.80 0.56
N ASP A 54 9.60 -8.38 0.53
CA ASP A 54 9.15 -7.21 -0.23
C ASP A 54 9.38 -5.88 0.51
N SER A 55 9.85 -5.94 1.77
CA SER A 55 10.17 -4.79 2.62
C SER A 55 11.36 -5.13 3.52
N ILE A 56 12.21 -4.14 3.78
CA ILE A 56 13.29 -4.24 4.77
C ILE A 56 12.70 -4.50 6.17
N ASN A 57 11.54 -3.95 6.47
CA ASN A 57 10.85 -4.21 7.73
C ASN A 57 10.41 -5.67 7.84
N ILE A 58 9.98 -6.31 6.75
CA ILE A 58 9.66 -7.75 6.72
C ILE A 58 10.93 -8.58 6.85
N GLU A 59 12.01 -8.22 6.17
CA GLU A 59 13.29 -8.89 6.30
C GLU A 59 13.77 -8.88 7.75
N LYS A 60 13.77 -7.72 8.40
CA LYS A 60 14.11 -7.54 9.82
C LYS A 60 13.23 -8.41 10.71
N TYR A 61 11.91 -8.40 10.50
CA TYR A 61 10.97 -9.25 11.23
C TYR A 61 11.29 -10.74 11.08
N ILE A 62 11.64 -11.23 9.87
CA ILE A 62 12.00 -12.62 9.63
C ILE A 62 13.24 -13.00 10.48
N HIS A 63 14.23 -12.14 10.55
CA HIS A 63 15.40 -12.36 11.40
C HIS A 63 15.03 -12.35 12.89
N GLU A 64 14.31 -11.35 13.37
CA GLU A 64 13.88 -11.25 14.77
C GLU A 64 13.08 -12.48 15.23
N GLN A 65 12.27 -13.06 14.36
CA GLN A 65 11.41 -14.19 14.72
C GLN A 65 12.06 -15.55 14.51
N TYR A 66 12.97 -15.70 13.54
CA TYR A 66 13.38 -17.02 13.05
C TYR A 66 14.89 -17.26 13.05
N ASP A 67 15.73 -16.33 13.49
CA ASP A 67 17.15 -16.58 13.66
C ASP A 67 17.42 -17.76 14.60
N GLY A 68 18.34 -18.64 14.22
CA GLY A 68 18.63 -19.89 14.93
C GLY A 68 17.54 -20.96 14.84
N ARG A 69 16.42 -20.73 14.14
CA ARG A 69 15.29 -21.66 14.04
C ARG A 69 15.16 -22.36 12.68
N GLY A 70 16.09 -22.09 11.77
CA GLY A 70 16.18 -22.73 10.46
C GLY A 70 16.59 -24.20 10.48
N ILE A 71 16.92 -24.77 9.32
CA ILE A 71 17.52 -26.12 9.22
C ILE A 71 18.89 -26.10 9.91
N ASN A 72 19.14 -27.09 10.77
CA ASN A 72 20.39 -27.18 11.55
C ASN A 72 20.68 -25.92 12.40
N HIS A 73 19.64 -25.28 12.96
CA HIS A 73 19.73 -24.07 13.77
C HIS A 73 20.38 -22.85 13.07
N ARG A 74 20.35 -22.84 11.73
CA ARG A 74 20.84 -21.70 10.95
C ARG A 74 19.79 -20.59 10.91
N SER A 75 20.26 -19.35 10.81
CA SER A 75 19.41 -18.21 10.46
C SER A 75 18.89 -18.34 9.03
N PRO A 76 17.66 -17.88 8.73
CA PRO A 76 17.16 -17.86 7.36
C PRO A 76 18.05 -16.97 6.48
N LYS A 77 18.28 -17.40 5.25
CA LYS A 77 18.86 -16.51 4.24
C LYS A 77 17.75 -15.62 3.71
N THR A 78 18.00 -14.34 3.68
CA THR A 78 17.03 -13.34 3.22
C THR A 78 17.64 -12.41 2.18
N THR A 79 16.80 -11.77 1.41
CA THR A 79 17.14 -10.63 0.57
C THR A 79 15.91 -9.75 0.43
N TYR A 80 16.12 -8.46 0.17
CA TYR A 80 15.06 -7.49 -0.05
C TYR A 80 14.88 -7.23 -1.55
N ILE A 81 13.69 -7.48 -2.07
CA ILE A 81 13.23 -7.03 -3.38
C ILE A 81 11.81 -6.54 -3.24
N ALA A 82 11.60 -5.23 -3.42
CA ALA A 82 10.30 -4.60 -3.35
C ALA A 82 9.37 -5.02 -4.50
N TYR A 83 8.11 -4.59 -4.42
CA TYR A 83 7.24 -4.58 -5.60
C TYR A 83 7.58 -3.41 -6.51
N GLY A 84 7.33 -3.59 -7.81
CA GLY A 84 7.40 -2.53 -8.81
C GLY A 84 6.03 -1.94 -9.08
N ALA A 85 6.00 -0.80 -9.76
CA ALA A 85 4.79 -0.20 -10.31
C ALA A 85 5.04 0.37 -11.71
N ASP A 86 3.96 0.52 -12.48
CA ASP A 86 3.97 1.33 -13.68
C ASP A 86 3.87 2.81 -13.28
N LEU A 87 4.94 3.53 -13.54
CA LEU A 87 5.10 4.94 -13.18
C LEU A 87 4.95 5.87 -14.39
N THR A 88 4.48 5.34 -15.51
CA THR A 88 4.18 6.17 -16.69
C THR A 88 2.95 7.02 -16.42
N PRO A 89 2.98 8.32 -16.78
CA PRO A 89 1.79 9.15 -16.70
C PRO A 89 0.63 8.59 -17.52
N SER A 90 -0.60 8.96 -17.15
CA SER A 90 -1.77 8.61 -17.94
C SER A 90 -1.70 9.20 -19.35
N ILE A 91 -2.11 8.44 -20.34
CA ILE A 91 -2.26 8.93 -21.72
C ILE A 91 -3.51 9.80 -21.91
N LEU A 92 -4.44 9.79 -20.94
CA LEU A 92 -5.66 10.59 -21.03
C LEU A 92 -5.37 12.07 -20.79
N SER A 93 -5.97 12.92 -21.62
CA SER A 93 -5.97 14.36 -21.36
C SER A 93 -6.99 14.74 -20.27
N ASP A 94 -6.89 15.97 -19.76
CA ASP A 94 -7.90 16.45 -18.79
C ASP A 94 -9.29 16.68 -19.41
N THR A 95 -9.38 16.71 -20.73
CA THR A 95 -10.63 16.86 -21.51
C THR A 95 -11.10 15.54 -22.11
N ASP A 96 -10.45 14.41 -21.77
CA ASP A 96 -10.88 13.10 -22.24
C ASP A 96 -12.29 12.77 -21.72
N ALA A 97 -13.15 12.30 -22.60
CA ALA A 97 -14.56 12.03 -22.28
C ALA A 97 -14.74 11.03 -21.13
N LYS A 98 -13.85 10.03 -20.99
CA LYS A 98 -13.90 9.07 -19.88
C LYS A 98 -13.71 9.77 -18.54
N LEU A 99 -12.77 10.69 -18.46
CA LEU A 99 -12.48 11.44 -17.25
C LEU A 99 -13.59 12.45 -16.93
N VAL A 100 -14.03 13.20 -17.94
CA VAL A 100 -15.11 14.20 -17.79
C VAL A 100 -16.39 13.52 -17.30
N ASN A 101 -16.83 12.45 -17.96
CA ASN A 101 -18.02 11.68 -17.58
C ASN A 101 -17.89 11.12 -16.15
N TRP A 102 -16.70 10.62 -15.77
CA TRP A 102 -16.44 10.12 -14.43
C TRP A 102 -16.58 11.23 -13.38
N TYR A 103 -16.04 12.43 -13.65
CA TYR A 103 -16.18 13.57 -12.75
C TYR A 103 -17.65 14.01 -12.60
N GLU A 104 -18.38 14.10 -13.69
CA GLU A 104 -19.80 14.46 -13.68
C GLU A 104 -20.63 13.44 -12.89
N GLU A 105 -20.44 12.15 -13.18
CA GLU A 105 -21.15 11.06 -12.49
C GLU A 105 -20.87 11.03 -10.98
N LYS A 106 -19.61 11.28 -10.57
CA LYS A 106 -19.20 11.22 -9.15
C LYS A 106 -19.29 12.58 -8.44
N GLY A 107 -19.63 13.63 -9.16
CA GLY A 107 -19.72 14.99 -8.62
C GLY A 107 -18.38 15.49 -8.08
N LEU A 108 -17.28 15.17 -8.74
CA LEU A 108 -15.93 15.53 -8.36
C LEU A 108 -15.34 16.55 -9.34
N THR A 109 -14.31 17.26 -8.92
CA THR A 109 -13.56 18.20 -9.77
C THR A 109 -12.06 18.09 -9.55
N LYS A 110 -11.28 18.31 -10.61
CA LYS A 110 -9.82 18.25 -10.59
C LYS A 110 -9.23 19.08 -9.44
N LYS A 111 -8.24 18.51 -8.73
CA LYS A 111 -7.52 19.12 -7.59
C LYS A 111 -8.43 19.54 -6.41
N ASN A 112 -9.68 19.08 -6.38
CA ASN A 112 -10.63 19.40 -5.32
C ASN A 112 -11.11 18.16 -4.53
N TYR A 113 -10.31 17.09 -4.50
CA TYR A 113 -10.60 15.91 -3.71
C TYR A 113 -9.34 15.26 -3.13
N TYR A 114 -9.49 14.72 -1.92
CA TYR A 114 -8.62 13.71 -1.35
C TYR A 114 -9.00 12.36 -1.92
N LEU A 115 -8.04 11.49 -2.16
CA LEU A 115 -8.25 10.18 -2.76
C LEU A 115 -7.72 9.06 -1.88
N VAL A 116 -8.45 7.97 -1.77
CA VAL A 116 -7.90 6.68 -1.33
C VAL A 116 -8.27 5.59 -2.32
N VAL A 117 -7.33 4.70 -2.62
CA VAL A 117 -7.53 3.52 -3.46
C VAL A 117 -7.09 2.29 -2.70
N GLY A 118 -7.99 1.35 -2.45
CA GLY A 118 -7.62 0.14 -1.72
C GLY A 118 -8.80 -0.77 -1.38
N ARG A 119 -8.50 -1.93 -0.81
CA ARG A 119 -9.53 -2.86 -0.33
C ARG A 119 -10.20 -2.30 0.92
N PHE A 120 -11.52 -2.38 0.98
CA PHE A 120 -12.31 -1.88 2.09
C PHE A 120 -12.27 -2.85 3.28
N VAL A 121 -11.19 -2.79 4.04
CA VAL A 121 -10.90 -3.67 5.19
C VAL A 121 -10.36 -2.85 6.37
N PRO A 122 -10.57 -3.29 7.63
CA PRO A 122 -10.17 -2.54 8.82
C PRO A 122 -8.68 -2.17 8.88
N GLU A 123 -7.79 -3.07 8.45
CA GLU A 123 -6.35 -2.86 8.45
C GLU A 123 -5.88 -1.75 7.50
N ASN A 124 -6.74 -1.28 6.59
CA ASN A 124 -6.47 -0.14 5.72
C ASN A 124 -6.97 1.20 6.29
N SER A 125 -7.38 1.22 7.56
CA SER A 125 -7.71 2.41 8.37
C SER A 125 -8.81 3.31 7.78
N PHE A 126 -9.75 2.76 7.00
CA PHE A 126 -10.86 3.55 6.42
C PHE A 126 -11.68 4.27 7.49
N GLU A 127 -11.95 3.60 8.62
CA GLU A 127 -12.67 4.21 9.74
C GLU A 127 -11.98 5.48 10.24
N ILE A 128 -10.66 5.42 10.42
CA ILE A 128 -9.88 6.57 10.89
C ILE A 128 -9.89 7.68 9.85
N MET A 129 -9.62 7.35 8.59
CA MET A 129 -9.59 8.34 7.51
C MET A 129 -10.94 9.06 7.35
N ILE A 130 -12.05 8.32 7.38
CA ILE A 130 -13.41 8.89 7.29
C ILE A 130 -13.69 9.77 8.51
N ARG A 131 -13.51 9.24 9.72
CA ARG A 131 -13.76 9.98 10.98
C ARG A 131 -12.97 11.29 11.05
N GLU A 132 -11.70 11.22 10.75
CA GLU A 132 -10.81 12.38 10.84
C GLU A 132 -11.07 13.38 9.71
N PHE A 133 -11.44 12.92 8.51
CA PHE A 133 -11.84 13.79 7.43
C PHE A 133 -13.13 14.57 7.78
N MET A 134 -14.12 13.90 8.35
CA MET A 134 -15.35 14.56 8.84
C MET A 134 -15.07 15.64 9.87
N LYS A 135 -14.05 15.47 10.73
CA LYS A 135 -13.62 16.45 11.73
C LYS A 135 -12.82 17.61 11.13
N SER A 136 -12.32 17.46 9.93
CA SER A 136 -11.53 18.52 9.27
C SER A 136 -12.42 19.65 8.75
N ASN A 137 -11.80 20.83 8.59
CA ASN A 137 -12.44 21.99 7.98
C ASN A 137 -12.34 22.03 6.46
N SER A 138 -11.82 20.98 5.84
CA SER A 138 -11.63 20.91 4.40
C SER A 138 -12.93 21.17 3.65
N LYS A 139 -12.83 21.90 2.55
CA LYS A 139 -13.96 22.13 1.63
C LYS A 139 -13.92 21.17 0.43
N ARG A 140 -12.87 20.37 0.34
CA ARG A 140 -12.68 19.37 -0.70
C ARG A 140 -13.49 18.11 -0.42
N ASP A 141 -13.72 17.33 -1.45
CA ASP A 141 -14.34 16.01 -1.32
C ASP A 141 -13.33 14.94 -0.87
N PHE A 142 -13.83 13.83 -0.36
CA PHE A 142 -13.03 12.63 -0.11
C PHE A 142 -13.55 11.49 -0.98
N ALA A 143 -12.85 11.22 -2.08
CA ALA A 143 -13.15 10.16 -3.03
C ALA A 143 -12.55 8.82 -2.56
N ILE A 144 -13.41 7.82 -2.40
CA ILE A 144 -13.04 6.49 -1.92
C ILE A 144 -13.24 5.49 -3.06
N ILE A 145 -12.14 5.09 -3.71
CA ILE A 145 -12.13 4.04 -4.75
C ILE A 145 -11.90 2.69 -4.07
N THR A 146 -12.95 1.89 -4.00
CA THR A 146 -12.91 0.58 -3.36
C THR A 146 -14.03 -0.33 -3.86
N ASN A 147 -13.81 -1.65 -3.70
CA ASN A 147 -14.91 -2.61 -3.75
C ASN A 147 -15.51 -2.70 -2.35
N VAL A 148 -16.72 -2.19 -2.20
CA VAL A 148 -17.39 -2.07 -0.90
C VAL A 148 -17.77 -3.44 -0.35
N ASN A 149 -17.52 -3.66 0.93
CA ASN A 149 -18.07 -4.76 1.71
C ASN A 149 -19.24 -4.21 2.53
N ASP A 150 -20.46 -4.62 2.21
CA ASP A 150 -21.68 -4.07 2.80
C ASP A 150 -21.71 -4.20 4.33
N LYS A 151 -21.24 -5.32 4.88
CA LYS A 151 -21.18 -5.51 6.32
C LYS A 151 -20.30 -4.46 6.99
N PHE A 152 -19.09 -4.29 6.49
CA PHE A 152 -18.15 -3.31 7.05
C PHE A 152 -18.62 -1.88 6.81
N LEU A 153 -19.24 -1.60 5.65
CA LEU A 153 -19.85 -0.28 5.36
C LEU A 153 -20.94 0.07 6.38
N ASN A 154 -21.89 -0.87 6.61
CA ASN A 154 -22.97 -0.67 7.56
C ASN A 154 -22.46 -0.53 9.00
N GLU A 155 -21.43 -1.26 9.39
CA GLU A 155 -20.76 -1.10 10.69
C GLU A 155 -20.12 0.30 10.83
N LEU A 156 -19.48 0.82 9.79
CA LEU A 156 -18.92 2.17 9.81
C LEU A 156 -20.01 3.24 9.82
N GLU A 157 -21.05 3.09 9.00
CA GLU A 157 -22.16 4.03 8.97
C GLU A 157 -22.86 4.12 10.33
N SER A 158 -23.10 2.98 10.99
CA SER A 158 -23.75 2.97 12.31
C SER A 158 -22.94 3.70 13.40
N ARG A 159 -21.61 3.74 13.25
CA ARG A 159 -20.70 4.39 14.21
C ARG A 159 -20.41 5.85 13.88
N LEU A 160 -20.21 6.15 12.61
CA LEU A 160 -19.71 7.45 12.15
C LEU A 160 -20.81 8.35 11.59
N HIS A 161 -21.91 7.77 11.08
CA HIS A 161 -22.96 8.50 10.35
C HIS A 161 -22.37 9.34 9.19
N PHE A 162 -21.37 8.78 8.47
CA PHE A 162 -20.62 9.50 7.46
C PHE A 162 -21.47 9.91 6.25
N SER A 163 -22.60 9.26 5.99
CA SER A 163 -23.55 9.63 4.93
C SER A 163 -24.13 11.05 5.10
N LYS A 164 -24.07 11.62 6.31
CA LYS A 164 -24.46 13.01 6.59
C LYS A 164 -23.44 14.02 6.06
N ASP A 165 -22.20 13.62 5.85
CA ASP A 165 -21.16 14.48 5.29
C ASP A 165 -21.08 14.29 3.78
N LYS A 166 -21.65 15.22 3.03
CA LYS A 166 -21.73 15.16 1.56
C LYS A 166 -20.36 15.15 0.86
N ARG A 167 -19.28 15.47 1.58
CA ARG A 167 -17.91 15.42 1.05
C ARG A 167 -17.40 13.99 0.95
N ILE A 168 -17.96 13.02 1.69
CA ILE A 168 -17.56 11.60 1.66
C ILE A 168 -18.23 10.93 0.46
N LYS A 169 -17.43 10.48 -0.49
CA LYS A 169 -17.91 9.92 -1.76
C LYS A 169 -17.33 8.54 -2.02
N PHE A 170 -18.14 7.49 -1.87
CA PHE A 170 -17.81 6.15 -2.34
C PHE A 170 -18.08 6.08 -3.84
N VAL A 171 -17.02 6.10 -4.63
CA VAL A 171 -17.10 6.23 -6.10
C VAL A 171 -17.03 4.90 -6.84
N GLY A 172 -16.99 3.78 -6.10
CA GLY A 172 -16.91 2.44 -6.66
C GLY A 172 -15.49 2.04 -7.04
N THR A 173 -15.35 1.03 -7.90
CA THR A 173 -14.06 0.56 -8.42
C THR A 173 -13.79 1.16 -9.80
N VAL A 174 -12.52 1.44 -10.09
CA VAL A 174 -12.06 1.89 -11.40
C VAL A 174 -11.07 0.85 -11.94
N TYR A 175 -11.48 0.11 -12.96
CA TYR A 175 -10.66 -0.96 -13.58
C TYR A 175 -9.86 -0.46 -14.79
N ASP A 176 -10.28 0.62 -15.45
CA ASP A 176 -9.52 1.28 -16.51
C ASP A 176 -8.26 1.91 -15.88
N GLN A 177 -7.10 1.33 -16.18
CA GLN A 177 -5.83 1.75 -15.57
C GLN A 177 -5.45 3.18 -15.95
N GLU A 178 -5.72 3.59 -17.20
CA GLU A 178 -5.38 4.94 -17.64
C GLU A 178 -6.29 5.98 -16.96
N LEU A 179 -7.58 5.67 -16.78
CA LEU A 179 -8.48 6.50 -16.01
C LEU A 179 -8.05 6.57 -14.53
N LEU A 180 -7.68 5.45 -13.92
CA LEU A 180 -7.22 5.42 -12.52
C LEU A 180 -5.93 6.21 -12.30
N LYS A 181 -4.96 6.12 -13.23
CA LYS A 181 -3.76 6.97 -13.22
C LYS A 181 -4.15 8.44 -13.27
N LYS A 182 -5.05 8.82 -14.21
CA LYS A 182 -5.48 10.21 -14.37
C LYS A 182 -6.21 10.75 -13.14
N ILE A 183 -7.04 9.93 -12.50
CA ILE A 183 -7.70 10.29 -11.24
C ILE A 183 -6.67 10.55 -10.13
N ARG A 184 -5.61 9.73 -10.03
CA ARG A 184 -4.52 9.96 -9.06
C ARG A 184 -3.74 11.24 -9.36
N GLU A 185 -3.38 11.49 -10.62
CA GLU A 185 -2.69 12.71 -11.07
C GLU A 185 -3.48 13.98 -10.71
N ASN A 186 -4.80 13.90 -10.84
CA ASN A 186 -5.71 15.00 -10.61
C ASN A 186 -6.25 15.10 -9.18
N ALA A 187 -5.88 14.20 -8.28
CA ALA A 187 -6.20 14.33 -6.86
C ALA A 187 -5.44 15.52 -6.24
N TYR A 188 -6.07 16.19 -5.26
CA TYR A 188 -5.37 17.16 -4.42
C TYR A 188 -4.34 16.48 -3.56
N ALA A 189 -4.78 15.43 -2.85
CA ALA A 189 -3.91 14.60 -2.02
C ALA A 189 -4.37 13.12 -2.03
N TYR A 190 -3.45 12.23 -1.71
CA TYR A 190 -3.72 10.81 -1.56
C TYR A 190 -3.57 10.36 -0.11
N PHE A 191 -4.57 9.65 0.42
CA PHE A 191 -4.49 8.99 1.71
C PHE A 191 -4.01 7.56 1.56
N HIS A 192 -3.06 7.16 2.41
CA HIS A 192 -2.64 5.77 2.52
C HIS A 192 -2.73 5.30 3.97
N GLY A 193 -3.67 4.39 4.23
CA GLY A 193 -3.99 3.94 5.58
C GLY A 193 -3.57 2.50 5.91
N HIS A 194 -2.79 1.82 5.05
CA HIS A 194 -2.39 0.43 5.25
C HIS A 194 -1.47 0.29 6.46
N THR A 195 -1.83 -0.61 7.38
CA THR A 195 -1.09 -0.87 8.63
C THR A 195 -0.51 -2.28 8.73
N VAL A 196 -0.79 -3.14 7.75
CA VAL A 196 -0.32 -4.53 7.69
C VAL A 196 0.20 -4.81 6.28
N GLY A 197 1.40 -5.32 6.16
CA GLY A 197 2.01 -5.68 4.89
C GLY A 197 3.47 -5.27 4.79
N GLY A 198 3.98 -5.28 3.57
CA GLY A 198 5.28 -4.77 3.15
C GLY A 198 5.14 -3.61 2.16
N THR A 199 5.90 -3.64 1.08
CA THR A 199 5.78 -2.65 -0.01
C THR A 199 4.41 -2.77 -0.68
N ASN A 200 3.67 -1.66 -0.72
CA ASN A 200 2.33 -1.64 -1.30
C ASN A 200 2.33 -1.02 -2.70
N PRO A 201 1.94 -1.76 -3.77
CA PRO A 201 1.90 -1.22 -5.13
C PRO A 201 1.05 0.05 -5.26
N SER A 202 -0.13 0.11 -4.60
CA SER A 202 -1.00 1.29 -4.65
C SER A 202 -0.34 2.55 -4.04
N LEU A 203 0.54 2.37 -3.03
CA LEU A 203 1.33 3.48 -2.49
C LEU A 203 2.37 3.96 -3.50
N ILE A 204 3.09 3.03 -4.14
CA ILE A 204 4.10 3.37 -5.14
C ILE A 204 3.46 4.12 -6.32
N GLU A 205 2.32 3.64 -6.82
CA GLU A 205 1.55 4.29 -7.88
C GLU A 205 1.08 5.70 -7.48
N ALA A 206 0.64 5.87 -6.23
CA ALA A 206 0.21 7.17 -5.72
C ALA A 206 1.39 8.15 -5.60
N LEU A 207 2.53 7.72 -5.07
CA LEU A 207 3.76 8.53 -5.01
C LEU A 207 4.28 8.90 -6.41
N GLY A 208 4.05 8.04 -7.41
CA GLY A 208 4.39 8.30 -8.81
C GLY A 208 3.45 9.28 -9.51
N SER A 209 2.24 9.47 -9.01
CA SER A 209 1.17 10.21 -9.69
C SER A 209 0.71 11.46 -8.95
N THR A 210 0.49 11.36 -7.63
CA THR A 210 -0.10 12.42 -6.80
C THR A 210 1.00 13.22 -6.11
N ASP A 211 0.89 14.54 -6.12
CA ASP A 211 1.94 15.42 -5.57
C ASP A 211 1.94 15.44 -4.03
N LEU A 212 0.79 15.32 -3.38
CA LEU A 212 0.66 15.34 -1.93
C LEU A 212 0.18 13.99 -1.41
N ASN A 213 1.02 13.28 -0.65
CA ASN A 213 0.71 11.98 -0.10
C ASN A 213 0.72 12.01 1.43
N LEU A 214 -0.39 11.56 2.05
CA LEU A 214 -0.60 11.54 3.49
C LEU A 214 -0.68 10.08 3.96
N LEU A 215 0.37 9.60 4.61
CA LEU A 215 0.57 8.19 4.90
C LEU A 215 0.43 7.89 6.39
N VAL A 216 -0.24 6.79 6.74
CA VAL A 216 -0.18 6.32 8.13
C VAL A 216 1.26 6.02 8.54
N ASN A 217 1.62 6.48 9.73
CA ASN A 217 2.98 6.42 10.28
C ASN A 217 3.34 5.01 10.72
N VAL A 218 3.72 4.15 9.76
CA VAL A 218 4.23 2.79 9.99
C VAL A 218 5.53 2.56 9.22
N GLY A 219 6.34 1.60 9.69
CA GLY A 219 7.69 1.39 9.19
C GLY A 219 7.80 1.19 7.69
N PHE A 220 6.97 0.34 7.10
CA PHE A 220 7.04 0.05 5.65
C PHE A 220 6.54 1.23 4.78
N ASN A 221 5.63 2.08 5.24
CA ASN A 221 5.26 3.30 4.52
C ASN A 221 6.41 4.31 4.54
N LYS A 222 7.09 4.45 5.70
CA LYS A 222 8.30 5.30 5.81
C LYS A 222 9.45 4.78 4.95
N GLU A 223 9.63 3.47 4.86
CA GLU A 223 10.63 2.84 4.00
C GLU A 223 10.41 3.24 2.53
N VAL A 224 9.16 3.22 2.08
CA VAL A 224 8.81 3.53 0.68
C VAL A 224 8.99 5.02 0.39
N ALA A 225 8.37 5.90 1.17
CA ALA A 225 8.27 7.32 0.85
C ALA A 225 9.36 8.21 1.47
N ILE A 226 10.02 7.76 2.55
CA ILE A 226 11.08 8.49 3.27
C ILE A 226 10.60 9.91 3.66
N ASP A 227 11.12 10.96 3.04
CA ASP A 227 10.81 12.39 3.26
C ASP A 227 9.96 13.01 2.14
N SER A 228 9.42 12.18 1.25
CA SER A 228 8.62 12.61 0.10
C SER A 228 7.10 12.59 0.33
N ALA A 229 6.69 12.34 1.57
CA ALA A 229 5.30 12.33 2.00
C ALA A 229 5.15 12.90 3.40
N LEU A 230 3.93 13.20 3.79
CA LEU A 230 3.59 13.58 5.16
C LEU A 230 2.99 12.38 5.89
N TYR A 231 3.24 12.29 7.19
CA TYR A 231 2.83 11.13 7.98
C TYR A 231 1.82 11.52 9.05
N TRP A 232 0.83 10.67 9.27
CA TRP A 232 -0.17 10.85 10.31
C TRP A 232 -0.21 9.65 11.26
N ASP A 233 -0.41 9.94 12.52
CA ASP A 233 -0.60 8.96 13.56
C ASP A 233 -2.08 8.63 13.73
N ARG A 234 -2.38 7.45 14.30
CA ARG A 234 -3.74 6.90 14.37
C ARG A 234 -4.57 7.49 15.51
N GLU A 235 -3.95 8.29 16.38
CA GLU A 235 -4.62 8.98 17.47
C GLU A 235 -5.65 9.97 16.94
N GLU A 236 -6.69 10.17 17.74
CA GLU A 236 -7.80 11.06 17.41
C GLU A 236 -7.32 12.51 17.20
N GLY A 237 -7.83 13.13 16.15
CA GLY A 237 -7.50 14.50 15.78
C GLY A 237 -6.21 14.67 14.96
N LYS A 238 -5.30 13.68 14.93
CA LYS A 238 -4.00 13.85 14.26
C LYS A 238 -4.13 14.00 12.75
N LEU A 239 -4.91 13.15 12.09
CA LEU A 239 -5.12 13.29 10.65
C LEU A 239 -5.99 14.51 10.32
N ALA A 240 -6.99 14.84 11.13
CA ALA A 240 -7.79 16.06 10.94
C ALA A 240 -6.93 17.34 11.00
N GLN A 241 -6.01 17.42 11.97
CA GLN A 241 -5.04 18.52 12.05
C GLN A 241 -4.15 18.59 10.81
N LEU A 242 -3.62 17.45 10.35
CA LEU A 242 -2.80 17.40 9.16
C LEU A 242 -3.58 17.84 7.91
N ILE A 243 -4.85 17.40 7.74
CA ILE A 243 -5.72 17.85 6.65
C ILE A 243 -5.86 19.37 6.67
N ASN A 244 -6.17 19.96 7.84
CA ASN A 244 -6.31 21.41 7.98
C ASN A 244 -5.01 22.17 7.67
N GLN A 245 -3.85 21.60 8.02
CA GLN A 245 -2.54 22.17 7.69
C GLN A 245 -2.25 22.15 6.19
N VAL A 246 -2.48 21.00 5.54
CA VAL A 246 -2.16 20.86 4.12
C VAL A 246 -3.14 21.61 3.22
N ASP A 247 -4.38 21.80 3.62
CA ASP A 247 -5.36 22.59 2.87
C ASP A 247 -4.92 24.07 2.66
N ASN A 248 -4.06 24.55 3.56
CA ASN A 248 -3.48 25.90 3.52
C ASN A 248 -2.01 25.91 3.03
N LYS A 249 -1.50 24.73 2.58
CA LYS A 249 -0.11 24.63 2.17
C LYS A 249 0.11 25.30 0.81
N PRO A 250 1.19 26.09 0.64
CA PRO A 250 1.54 26.67 -0.65
C PRO A 250 1.70 25.62 -1.76
N GLU A 251 1.20 25.92 -2.95
CA GLU A 251 1.23 24.98 -4.09
C GLU A 251 2.67 24.56 -4.44
N GLU A 252 3.64 25.46 -4.33
CA GLU A 252 5.06 25.17 -4.58
C GLU A 252 5.65 24.15 -3.61
N GLU A 253 5.22 24.16 -2.35
CA GLU A 253 5.65 23.15 -1.37
C GLU A 253 5.04 21.78 -1.71
N ILE A 254 3.78 21.74 -2.16
CA ILE A 254 3.10 20.52 -2.61
C ILE A 254 3.82 19.97 -3.83
N LYS A 255 4.12 20.79 -4.82
CA LYS A 255 4.89 20.40 -6.02
C LYS A 255 6.26 19.85 -5.67
N THR A 256 6.95 20.50 -4.72
CA THR A 256 8.27 20.04 -4.25
C THR A 256 8.19 18.63 -3.63
N LEU A 257 7.18 18.36 -2.81
CA LEU A 257 6.94 17.02 -2.27
C LEU A 257 6.64 16.01 -3.39
N GLY A 258 5.80 16.39 -4.35
CA GLY A 258 5.47 15.56 -5.50
C GLY A 258 6.67 15.20 -6.37
N LEU A 259 7.55 16.16 -6.64
CA LEU A 259 8.80 15.91 -7.38
C LEU A 259 9.70 14.92 -6.63
N LYS A 260 9.89 15.11 -5.32
CA LYS A 260 10.64 14.16 -4.49
C LYS A 260 10.02 12.76 -4.51
N ALA A 261 8.68 12.66 -4.42
CA ALA A 261 7.99 11.38 -4.44
C ALA A 261 8.18 10.65 -5.78
N LYS A 262 8.01 11.34 -6.90
CA LYS A 262 8.21 10.81 -8.24
C LYS A 262 9.67 10.37 -8.47
N GLU A 263 10.64 11.18 -8.07
CA GLU A 263 12.06 10.82 -8.15
C GLU A 263 12.37 9.57 -7.31
N ARG A 264 11.85 9.53 -6.07
CA ARG A 264 12.04 8.37 -5.17
C ARG A 264 11.55 7.07 -5.80
N VAL A 265 10.32 7.04 -6.34
CA VAL A 265 9.74 5.82 -6.90
C VAL A 265 10.37 5.44 -8.23
N GLN A 266 10.71 6.40 -9.07
CA GLN A 266 11.44 6.16 -10.32
C GLN A 266 12.82 5.54 -10.07
N LYS A 267 13.52 5.99 -9.03
CA LYS A 267 14.83 5.48 -8.68
C LYS A 267 14.78 4.08 -8.06
N ALA A 268 13.72 3.74 -7.32
CA ALA A 268 13.69 2.55 -6.46
C ALA A 268 12.71 1.46 -6.91
N TYR A 269 11.58 1.79 -7.56
CA TYR A 269 10.42 0.90 -7.67
C TYR A 269 9.93 0.67 -9.12
N THR A 270 10.75 0.94 -10.13
CA THR A 270 10.39 0.61 -11.51
C THR A 270 10.43 -0.91 -11.75
N TRP A 271 9.50 -1.42 -12.54
CA TRP A 271 9.49 -2.85 -12.93
C TRP A 271 10.83 -3.31 -13.51
N LYS A 272 11.49 -2.48 -14.34
CA LYS A 272 12.80 -2.79 -14.89
C LYS A 272 13.83 -3.11 -13.80
N LYS A 273 13.87 -2.30 -12.73
CA LYS A 273 14.78 -2.51 -11.60
C LYS A 273 14.42 -3.77 -10.81
N ILE A 274 13.15 -3.92 -10.48
CA ILE A 274 12.66 -5.05 -9.68
C ILE A 274 12.87 -6.38 -10.42
N CYS A 275 12.50 -6.46 -11.71
CA CYS A 275 12.74 -7.67 -12.53
C CYS A 275 14.23 -7.98 -12.64
N GLY A 276 15.09 -6.97 -12.84
CA GLY A 276 16.54 -7.17 -12.87
C GLY A 276 17.11 -7.77 -11.58
N GLN A 277 16.59 -7.37 -10.42
CA GLN A 277 17.00 -7.95 -9.13
C GLN A 277 16.58 -9.44 -9.02
N TYR A 278 15.36 -9.78 -9.46
CA TYR A 278 14.93 -11.20 -9.51
C TYR A 278 15.77 -12.02 -10.51
N GLU A 279 16.04 -11.47 -11.68
CA GLU A 279 16.88 -12.11 -12.70
C GLU A 279 18.28 -12.43 -12.15
N GLU A 280 18.89 -11.50 -11.42
CA GLU A 280 20.19 -11.74 -10.77
C GLU A 280 20.13 -12.92 -9.79
N ILE A 281 19.09 -13.04 -8.98
CA ILE A 281 18.94 -14.14 -8.03
C ILE A 281 18.77 -15.46 -8.76
N PHE A 282 17.91 -15.50 -9.77
CA PHE A 282 17.60 -16.75 -10.48
C PHE A 282 18.77 -17.23 -11.36
N THR A 283 19.59 -16.33 -11.87
CA THR A 283 20.76 -16.68 -12.68
C THR A 283 21.98 -17.03 -11.84
N LYS A 284 22.21 -16.36 -10.70
CA LYS A 284 23.33 -16.69 -9.79
C LYS A 284 23.10 -17.97 -9.00
N GLY A 285 21.85 -18.33 -8.73
CA GLY A 285 21.49 -19.58 -8.04
C GLY A 285 21.75 -20.85 -8.85
N ASN A 286 22.05 -20.72 -10.13
CA ASN A 286 22.38 -21.84 -11.04
C ASN A 286 23.88 -22.05 -11.24
N LYS A 287 24.73 -21.36 -10.50
CA LYS A 287 26.19 -21.57 -10.43
C LYS A 287 26.55 -22.09 -9.03
#